data_ec96b1765a11de3c32664e8a367be05b
#
_entry.id   ec96b1765a11de3c32664e8a367be05b
#
_cell.length_a   1.000
_cell.length_b   1.000
_cell.length_c   1.000
_cell.angle_alpha   90.00
_cell.angle_beta   90.00
_cell.angle_gamma   90.00
#
_symmetry.space_group_name_H-M   'P 1'
#
loop_
_entity.id
_entity.type
_entity.pdbx_description
1 polymer ?
#
loop_
_entity_poly.entity_id
_entity_poly.type
_entity_poly.pdbx_seq_one_letter_code
_entity_poly.pdbx_strand_id
1 'polypeptide(L)'
;MPPSTIELLHDILREAEFLSAHAATTTREAFLNDEVLNRAFVRSLEIIGEASKRVPEETRLAFPDLEWPKIAGMRDRLIRDYGGVDYLIVWDVATNKAPDLVAILRPLIVQAAN
;
A
#
# COMPACT_ATOMS: atom_id res chain seq x y z
N MET A 1 -10.15 -5.14 -20.35
CA MET A 1 -10.68 -3.83 -19.95
C MET A 1 -9.88 -3.26 -18.79
N PRO A 2 -9.54 -1.97 -18.84
CA PRO A 2 -8.87 -1.36 -17.70
C PRO A 2 -9.82 -1.33 -16.49
N PRO A 3 -9.31 -1.47 -15.28
CA PRO A 3 -10.16 -1.39 -14.09
C PRO A 3 -10.73 0.01 -13.91
N SER A 4 -11.91 0.10 -13.30
CA SER A 4 -12.52 1.37 -12.98
C SER A 4 -11.75 2.03 -11.82
N THR A 5 -11.95 3.34 -11.64
CA THR A 5 -11.31 4.08 -10.54
C THR A 5 -11.66 3.45 -9.18
N ILE A 6 -12.92 3.06 -8.98
CA ILE A 6 -13.35 2.47 -7.70
C ILE A 6 -12.66 1.12 -7.46
N GLU A 7 -12.44 0.33 -8.51
CA GLU A 7 -11.72 -0.93 -8.39
C GLU A 7 -10.27 -0.72 -8.00
N LEU A 8 -9.62 0.32 -8.56
CA LEU A 8 -8.25 0.66 -8.19
C LEU A 8 -8.15 1.06 -6.71
N LEU A 9 -9.09 1.85 -6.24
CA LEU A 9 -9.13 2.27 -4.84
C LEU A 9 -9.40 1.07 -3.93
N HIS A 10 -10.26 0.14 -4.35
CA HIS A 10 -10.49 -1.10 -3.61
C HIS A 10 -9.24 -1.96 -3.52
N ASP A 11 -8.47 -2.04 -4.61
CA ASP A 11 -7.22 -2.81 -4.61
C ASP A 11 -6.24 -2.22 -3.60
N ILE A 12 -6.10 -0.89 -3.60
CA ILE A 12 -5.21 -0.20 -2.65
C ILE A 12 -5.67 -0.46 -1.21
N LEU A 13 -6.98 -0.30 -0.95
CA LEU A 13 -7.52 -0.52 0.39
C LEU A 13 -7.31 -1.94 0.87
N ARG A 14 -7.60 -2.92 0.02
CA ARG A 14 -7.43 -4.34 0.37
C ARG A 14 -5.99 -4.65 0.78
N GLU A 15 -5.02 -4.18 0.00
CA GLU A 15 -3.61 -4.43 0.30
C GLU A 15 -3.17 -3.68 1.55
N ALA A 16 -3.64 -2.45 1.74
CA ALA A 16 -3.34 -1.68 2.95
C ALA A 16 -3.92 -2.35 4.20
N GLU A 17 -5.13 -2.91 4.10
CA GLU A 17 -5.75 -3.66 5.20
C GLU A 17 -4.95 -4.92 5.54
N PHE A 18 -4.48 -5.64 4.50
CA PHE A 18 -3.64 -6.82 4.69
C PHE A 18 -2.37 -6.47 5.46
N LEU A 19 -1.66 -5.43 5.00
CA LEU A 19 -0.42 -4.98 5.64
C LEU A 19 -0.65 -4.56 7.09
N SER A 20 -1.67 -3.74 7.32
CA SER A 20 -1.98 -3.21 8.63
C SER A 20 -2.35 -4.33 9.62
N ALA A 21 -3.21 -5.25 9.19
CA ALA A 21 -3.67 -6.35 10.04
C ALA A 21 -2.54 -7.30 10.42
N HIS A 22 -1.71 -7.68 9.45
CA HIS A 22 -0.62 -8.61 9.72
C HIS A 22 0.53 -7.97 10.49
N ALA A 23 0.83 -6.69 10.24
CA ALA A 23 1.84 -5.98 11.00
C ALA A 23 1.43 -5.86 12.48
N ALA A 24 0.14 -5.72 12.76
CA ALA A 24 -0.36 -5.59 14.13
C ALA A 24 -0.20 -6.86 14.97
N THR A 25 -0.06 -8.02 14.32
CA THR A 25 0.02 -9.32 15.00
C THR A 25 1.43 -9.92 15.00
N THR A 26 2.43 -9.18 14.54
CA THR A 26 3.81 -9.67 14.54
C THR A 26 4.75 -8.57 15.01
N THR A 27 6.03 -8.90 15.15
CA THR A 27 7.06 -7.95 15.53
C THR A 27 7.99 -7.71 14.34
N ARG A 28 8.76 -6.61 14.39
CA ARG A 28 9.75 -6.33 13.36
C ARG A 28 10.73 -7.49 13.20
N GLU A 29 11.23 -8.03 14.32
CA GLU A 29 12.18 -9.13 14.30
C GLU A 29 11.59 -10.39 13.65
N ALA A 30 10.38 -10.77 14.06
CA ALA A 30 9.70 -11.92 13.49
C ALA A 30 9.43 -11.73 12.00
N PHE A 31 9.00 -10.54 11.61
CA PHE A 31 8.77 -10.19 10.20
C PHE A 31 10.04 -10.34 9.36
N LEU A 32 11.17 -9.82 9.85
CA LEU A 32 12.43 -9.87 9.12
C LEU A 32 12.94 -11.31 8.91
N ASN A 33 12.57 -12.22 9.80
CA ASN A 33 12.95 -13.63 9.72
C ASN A 33 11.92 -14.52 9.06
N ASP A 34 10.76 -13.98 8.68
CA ASP A 34 9.68 -14.74 8.03
C ASP A 34 9.65 -14.41 6.53
N GLU A 35 10.32 -15.25 5.74
CA GLU A 35 10.40 -15.05 4.28
C GLU A 35 9.05 -15.02 3.60
N VAL A 36 8.11 -15.83 4.07
CA VAL A 36 6.77 -15.85 3.46
C VAL A 36 6.08 -14.53 3.70
N LEU A 37 6.10 -14.06 4.93
CA LEU A 37 5.42 -12.82 5.29
C LEU A 37 6.09 -11.60 4.66
N ASN A 38 7.43 -11.52 4.71
CA ASN A 38 8.09 -10.34 4.16
C ASN A 38 7.94 -10.24 2.64
N ARG A 39 7.94 -11.36 1.93
CA ARG A 39 7.66 -11.38 0.49
C ARG A 39 6.22 -11.01 0.18
N ALA A 40 5.27 -11.46 1.00
CA ALA A 40 3.87 -11.10 0.85
C ALA A 40 3.67 -9.58 1.02
N PHE A 41 4.35 -8.98 1.99
CA PHE A 41 4.29 -7.53 2.22
C PHE A 41 4.83 -6.76 1.01
N VAL A 42 5.95 -7.21 0.45
CA VAL A 42 6.52 -6.58 -0.76
C VAL A 42 5.51 -6.63 -1.91
N ARG A 43 4.86 -7.77 -2.11
CA ARG A 43 3.86 -7.90 -3.17
C ARG A 43 2.69 -6.95 -2.95
N SER A 44 2.22 -6.80 -1.72
CA SER A 44 1.16 -5.85 -1.40
C SER A 44 1.56 -4.41 -1.74
N LEU A 45 2.79 -4.03 -1.41
CA LEU A 45 3.29 -2.68 -1.72
C LEU A 45 3.44 -2.45 -3.22
N GLU A 46 3.84 -3.48 -3.97
CA GLU A 46 3.89 -3.40 -5.42
C GLU A 46 2.49 -3.16 -6.02
N ILE A 47 1.50 -3.88 -5.53
CA ILE A 47 0.11 -3.73 -5.98
C ILE A 47 -0.40 -2.32 -5.68
N ILE A 48 -0.13 -1.82 -4.47
CA ILE A 48 -0.53 -0.46 -4.07
C ILE A 48 0.10 0.57 -5.00
N GLY A 49 1.40 0.44 -5.29
CA GLY A 49 2.11 1.37 -6.17
C GLY A 49 1.57 1.32 -7.59
N GLU A 50 1.34 0.12 -8.12
CA GLU A 50 0.79 -0.08 -9.47
C GLU A 50 -0.61 0.51 -9.61
N ALA A 51 -1.49 0.19 -8.66
CA ALA A 51 -2.85 0.71 -8.69
C ALA A 51 -2.87 2.24 -8.57
N SER A 52 -2.01 2.79 -7.70
CA SER A 52 -1.93 4.24 -7.50
C SER A 52 -1.51 4.99 -8.75
N LYS A 53 -0.62 4.41 -9.56
CA LYS A 53 -0.20 5.01 -10.82
C LYS A 53 -1.33 5.13 -11.83
N ARG A 54 -2.32 4.26 -11.72
CA ARG A 54 -3.47 4.22 -12.63
C ARG A 54 -4.65 5.09 -12.18
N VAL A 55 -4.61 5.58 -10.95
CA VAL A 55 -5.68 6.46 -10.45
C VAL A 55 -5.62 7.78 -11.21
N PRO A 56 -6.74 8.23 -11.80
CA PRO A 56 -6.76 9.48 -12.58
C PRO A 56 -6.39 10.69 -11.72
N GLU A 57 -5.76 11.68 -12.34
CA GLU A 57 -5.36 12.91 -11.64
C GLU A 57 -6.54 13.59 -10.97
N GLU A 58 -7.69 13.61 -11.63
CA GLU A 58 -8.93 14.17 -11.09
C GLU A 58 -9.26 13.54 -9.72
N THR A 59 -9.13 12.22 -9.62
CA THR A 59 -9.38 11.51 -8.37
C THR A 59 -8.31 11.81 -7.33
N ARG A 60 -7.03 11.90 -7.75
CA ARG A 60 -5.95 12.24 -6.83
C ARG A 60 -6.16 13.61 -6.21
N LEU A 61 -6.60 14.57 -6.99
CA LEU A 61 -6.87 15.92 -6.51
C LEU A 61 -8.05 15.96 -5.55
N ALA A 62 -8.99 15.02 -5.68
CA ALA A 62 -10.13 14.91 -4.78
C ALA A 62 -9.74 14.35 -3.40
N PHE A 63 -8.59 13.68 -3.30
CA PHE A 63 -8.10 13.07 -2.06
C PHE A 63 -6.69 13.57 -1.74
N PRO A 64 -6.54 14.86 -1.43
CA PRO A 64 -5.22 15.47 -1.25
C PRO A 64 -4.48 15.02 0.02
N ASP A 65 -5.19 14.35 0.94
CA ASP A 65 -4.57 13.82 2.17
C ASP A 65 -3.68 12.61 1.89
N LEU A 66 -3.79 12.02 0.70
CA LEU A 66 -2.93 10.92 0.30
C LEU A 66 -1.71 11.47 -0.44
N GLU A 67 -0.54 10.97 -0.07
CA GLU A 67 0.73 11.35 -0.70
C GLU A 67 0.94 10.52 -1.97
N TRP A 68 0.14 10.80 -3.00
CA TRP A 68 0.11 10.03 -4.23
C TRP A 68 1.46 9.77 -4.89
N PRO A 69 2.35 10.78 -5.04
CA PRO A 69 3.66 10.52 -5.64
C PRO A 69 4.49 9.53 -4.83
N LYS A 70 4.43 9.58 -3.51
CA LYS A 70 5.16 8.66 -2.65
C LYS A 70 4.58 7.26 -2.73
N ILE A 71 3.25 7.14 -2.76
CA ILE A 71 2.58 5.85 -2.88
C ILE A 71 2.92 5.22 -4.23
N ALA A 72 2.81 5.98 -5.32
CA ALA A 72 3.10 5.48 -6.65
C ALA A 72 4.58 5.09 -6.82
N GLY A 73 5.49 5.83 -6.17
CA GLY A 73 6.92 5.55 -6.23
C GLY A 73 7.43 4.54 -5.22
N MET A 74 6.54 3.95 -4.44
CA MET A 74 6.92 3.08 -3.33
C MET A 74 7.78 1.90 -3.75
N ARG A 75 7.45 1.25 -4.88
CA ARG A 75 8.22 0.13 -5.38
C ARG A 75 9.68 0.50 -5.59
N ASP A 76 9.93 1.66 -6.21
CA ASP A 76 11.29 2.11 -6.50
C ASP A 76 12.09 2.41 -5.22
N ARG A 77 11.39 2.84 -4.17
CA ARG A 77 12.02 3.12 -2.87
C ARG A 77 12.38 1.86 -2.12
N LEU A 78 11.66 0.77 -2.36
CA LEU A 78 11.90 -0.51 -1.68
C LEU A 78 13.05 -1.29 -2.29
N ILE A 79 13.27 -1.13 -3.60
CA ILE A 79 14.29 -1.87 -4.33
C ILE A 79 15.56 -1.03 -4.35
N ARG A 80 16.65 -1.60 -3.83
CA ARG A 80 17.96 -0.96 -3.84
C ARG A 80 18.89 -1.70 -4.79
N ASP A 81 19.24 -1.08 -5.90
CA ASP A 81 20.23 -1.58 -6.87
C ASP A 81 20.29 -3.12 -6.93
N TYR A 82 21.50 -3.68 -6.73
CA TYR A 82 21.68 -5.12 -6.72
C TYR A 82 21.42 -5.75 -5.35
N GLY A 83 21.20 -4.94 -4.33
CA GLY A 83 21.01 -5.41 -2.97
C GLY A 83 19.62 -5.98 -2.67
N GLY A 84 18.69 -5.86 -3.62
CA GLY A 84 17.34 -6.34 -3.42
C GLY A 84 16.47 -5.38 -2.62
N VAL A 85 15.54 -5.93 -1.84
CA VAL A 85 14.52 -5.16 -1.13
C VAL A 85 14.99 -4.76 0.26
N ASP A 86 14.70 -3.51 0.63
CA ASP A 86 14.94 -3.04 2.00
C ASP A 86 13.72 -3.36 2.87
N TYR A 87 13.79 -4.47 3.60
CA TYR A 87 12.67 -4.94 4.43
C TYR A 87 12.40 -4.06 5.66
N LEU A 88 13.36 -3.25 6.08
CA LEU A 88 13.12 -2.29 7.16
C LEU A 88 12.18 -1.18 6.72
N ILE A 89 12.32 -0.74 5.47
CA ILE A 89 11.40 0.23 4.88
C ILE A 89 10.03 -0.41 4.71
N VAL A 90 9.98 -1.66 4.25
CA VAL A 90 8.72 -2.40 4.11
C VAL A 90 7.98 -2.46 5.44
N TRP A 91 8.69 -2.81 6.51
CA TRP A 91 8.11 -2.87 7.85
C TRP A 91 7.58 -1.51 8.32
N ASP A 92 8.36 -0.46 8.09
CA ASP A 92 7.95 0.91 8.47
C ASP A 92 6.67 1.32 7.75
N VAL A 93 6.60 1.06 6.45
CA VAL A 93 5.41 1.40 5.66
C VAL A 93 4.20 0.61 6.15
N ALA A 94 4.35 -0.69 6.39
CA ALA A 94 3.25 -1.54 6.84
C ALA A 94 2.71 -1.13 8.22
N THR A 95 3.58 -0.69 9.12
CA THR A 95 3.20 -0.33 10.49
C THR A 95 2.72 1.11 10.62
N ASN A 96 3.30 2.04 9.85
CA ASN A 96 3.05 3.47 10.04
C ASN A 96 2.26 4.13 8.90
N LYS A 97 2.32 3.60 7.68
CA LYS A 97 1.64 4.20 6.53
C LYS A 97 0.37 3.46 6.12
N ALA A 98 0.39 2.14 6.15
CA ALA A 98 -0.78 1.35 5.77
C ALA A 98 -2.02 1.66 6.60
N PRO A 99 -1.93 1.79 7.94
CA PRO A 99 -3.09 2.17 8.74
C PRO A 99 -3.69 3.52 8.33
N ASP A 100 -2.87 4.48 7.94
CA ASP A 100 -3.33 5.79 7.48
C ASP A 100 -4.09 5.68 6.17
N LEU A 101 -3.59 4.86 5.24
CA LEU A 101 -4.29 4.59 3.98
C LEU A 101 -5.67 3.98 4.23
N VAL A 102 -5.74 3.03 5.14
CA VAL A 102 -7.01 2.39 5.51
C VAL A 102 -7.99 3.43 6.06
N ALA A 103 -7.50 4.27 6.99
CA ALA A 103 -8.33 5.29 7.63
C ALA A 103 -8.88 6.31 6.63
N ILE A 104 -8.11 6.65 5.60
CA ILE A 104 -8.53 7.61 4.59
C ILE A 104 -9.43 6.97 3.53
N LEU A 105 -9.06 5.81 3.03
CA LEU A 105 -9.74 5.18 1.89
C LEU A 105 -11.05 4.48 2.26
N ARG A 106 -11.11 3.83 3.41
CA ARG A 106 -12.30 3.05 3.78
C ARG A 106 -13.59 3.88 3.81
N PRO A 107 -13.64 5.04 4.47
CA PRO A 107 -14.85 5.87 4.45
C PRO A 107 -15.24 6.34 3.05
N LEU A 108 -14.25 6.66 2.21
CA LEU A 108 -14.49 7.17 0.87
C LEU A 108 -15.10 6.11 -0.04
N ILE A 109 -14.62 4.87 0.06
CA ILE A 109 -15.14 3.76 -0.73
C ILE A 109 -16.55 3.39 -0.27
N VAL A 110 -16.80 3.40 1.02
CA VAL A 110 -18.15 3.15 1.57
C VAL A 110 -19.13 4.20 1.06
N GLN A 111 -18.76 5.48 1.06
CA GLN A 111 -19.59 6.55 0.53
C GLN A 111 -19.87 6.37 -0.96
N ALA A 112 -18.87 5.99 -1.73
CA ALA A 112 -19.01 5.79 -3.17
C ALA A 112 -19.93 4.61 -3.51
N ALA A 113 -19.99 3.61 -2.62
CA ALA A 113 -20.84 2.43 -2.81
C ALA A 113 -22.31 2.70 -2.49
N ASN A 114 -22.59 3.78 -1.80
CA ASN A 114 -23.96 4.20 -1.45
C ASN A 114 -24.43 5.28 -2.41
#